data_6dcafac5168e0160ebf142ef333e23b8
#
_entry.id   6dcafac5168e0160ebf142ef333e23b8
#
_cell.length_a   1.000
_cell.length_b   1.000
_cell.length_c   1.000
_cell.angle_alpha   90.00
_cell.angle_beta   90.00
_cell.angle_gamma   90.00
#
_symmetry.space_group_name_H-M   'P 1'
#
loop_
_entity.id
_entity.type
_entity.pdbx_description
1 polymer ?
#
loop_
_entity_poly.entity_id
_entity_poly.type
_entity_poly.pdbx_seq_one_letter_code
_entity_poly.pdbx_strand_id
1 'polypeptide(L)'
;MSDLEQIIEIGKSNSNIFKTKMIVDAGIRKEKIKNLLEEGRIKRIGPGYYALTDEFVDRYFELQQRCPNGIYSFGTAAYFWGLLDNPPKEIECTFPRGYNASRLNLRFETKFHFSPEEYYSMGIVEKESPFGSVVKVYDKEKVVCDFIKYKSRCNIRVWGTVLNNYFRRRDKDLKKLIKYAKSYGILDQLEMYVELLQ
;
A
#
# COMPACT_ATOMS: atom_id res chain seq x y z
N MET A 1 -13.04 -7.13 -32.35
CA MET A 1 -12.97 -7.51 -30.93
C MET A 1 -14.33 -7.28 -30.30
N SER A 2 -14.90 -8.23 -29.61
CA SER A 2 -16.19 -8.05 -28.92
C SER A 2 -16.02 -7.17 -27.68
N ASP A 3 -17.13 -6.54 -27.21
CA ASP A 3 -17.11 -5.74 -25.96
C ASP A 3 -16.55 -6.56 -24.78
N LEU A 4 -16.86 -7.87 -24.73
CA LEU A 4 -16.36 -8.79 -23.70
C LEU A 4 -14.83 -8.94 -23.76
N GLU A 5 -14.29 -9.19 -24.95
CA GLU A 5 -12.84 -9.32 -25.15
C GLU A 5 -12.10 -8.05 -24.75
N GLN A 6 -12.65 -6.87 -25.11
CA GLN A 6 -12.08 -5.59 -24.69
C GLN A 6 -12.09 -5.40 -23.17
N ILE A 7 -13.20 -5.76 -22.50
CA ILE A 7 -13.29 -5.65 -21.04
C ILE A 7 -12.29 -6.58 -20.35
N ILE A 8 -12.13 -7.81 -20.86
CA ILE A 8 -11.15 -8.77 -20.36
C ILE A 8 -9.72 -8.24 -20.56
N GLU A 9 -9.40 -7.66 -21.70
CA GLU A 9 -8.10 -7.08 -21.99
C GLU A 9 -7.80 -5.87 -21.09
N ILE A 10 -8.77 -4.97 -20.91
CA ILE A 10 -8.65 -3.85 -19.95
C ILE A 10 -8.41 -4.37 -18.53
N GLY A 11 -9.12 -5.43 -18.11
CA GLY A 11 -8.91 -6.05 -16.82
C GLY A 11 -7.50 -6.62 -16.69
N LYS A 12 -7.07 -7.44 -17.64
CA LYS A 12 -5.75 -8.09 -17.63
C LYS A 12 -4.59 -7.09 -17.65
N SER A 13 -4.70 -6.02 -18.44
CA SER A 13 -3.69 -4.95 -18.48
C SER A 13 -3.61 -4.13 -17.20
N ASN A 14 -4.59 -4.27 -16.29
CA ASN A 14 -4.67 -3.54 -15.02
C ASN A 14 -4.82 -4.49 -13.81
N SER A 15 -3.99 -5.52 -13.74
CA SER A 15 -3.94 -6.51 -12.64
C SER A 15 -5.31 -7.14 -12.33
N ASN A 16 -6.08 -7.45 -13.38
CA ASN A 16 -7.41 -8.04 -13.36
C ASN A 16 -8.51 -7.17 -12.70
N ILE A 17 -8.24 -5.88 -12.50
CA ILE A 17 -9.18 -4.90 -11.95
C ILE A 17 -9.49 -3.82 -12.99
N PHE A 18 -10.73 -3.37 -13.03
CA PHE A 18 -11.10 -2.21 -13.84
C PHE A 18 -12.18 -1.35 -13.16
N LYS A 19 -12.25 -0.10 -13.60
CA LYS A 19 -13.25 0.89 -13.16
C LYS A 19 -14.33 1.05 -14.21
N THR A 20 -15.55 1.40 -13.79
CA THR A 20 -16.62 1.80 -14.72
C THR A 20 -16.12 2.82 -15.74
N LYS A 21 -15.32 3.81 -15.29
CA LYS A 21 -14.78 4.86 -16.16
C LYS A 21 -13.93 4.29 -17.31
N MET A 22 -13.07 3.31 -17.03
CA MET A 22 -12.18 2.68 -18.05
C MET A 22 -13.02 2.04 -19.18
N ILE A 23 -14.15 1.42 -18.82
CA ILE A 23 -15.06 0.79 -19.78
C ILE A 23 -15.77 1.84 -20.65
N VAL A 24 -16.22 2.93 -20.02
CA VAL A 24 -16.88 4.04 -20.71
C VAL A 24 -15.90 4.79 -21.63
N ASP A 25 -14.68 5.04 -21.15
CA ASP A 25 -13.62 5.70 -21.94
C ASP A 25 -13.20 4.85 -23.16
N ALA A 26 -13.35 3.52 -23.08
CA ALA A 26 -13.16 2.59 -24.20
C ALA A 26 -14.38 2.53 -25.16
N GLY A 27 -15.41 3.36 -24.94
CA GLY A 27 -16.62 3.41 -25.79
C GLY A 27 -17.65 2.31 -25.52
N ILE A 28 -17.45 1.52 -24.46
CA ILE A 28 -18.36 0.42 -24.10
C ILE A 28 -19.45 0.93 -23.16
N ARG A 29 -20.70 0.56 -23.46
CA ARG A 29 -21.88 0.99 -22.67
C ARG A 29 -21.89 0.32 -21.29
N LYS A 30 -22.30 1.08 -20.25
CA LYS A 30 -22.35 0.60 -18.84
C LYS A 30 -23.24 -0.63 -18.63
N GLU A 31 -24.27 -0.79 -19.45
CA GLU A 31 -25.20 -1.91 -19.38
C GLU A 31 -24.47 -3.27 -19.56
N LYS A 32 -23.36 -3.28 -20.32
CA LYS A 32 -22.53 -4.47 -20.48
C LYS A 32 -21.93 -4.96 -19.16
N ILE A 33 -21.57 -4.05 -18.25
CA ILE A 33 -21.08 -4.40 -16.93
C ILE A 33 -22.15 -5.19 -16.16
N LYS A 34 -23.41 -4.77 -16.24
CA LYS A 34 -24.52 -5.46 -15.59
C LYS A 34 -24.66 -6.89 -16.14
N ASN A 35 -24.67 -7.05 -17.46
CA ASN A 35 -24.78 -8.36 -18.08
C ASN A 35 -23.63 -9.29 -17.66
N LEU A 36 -22.39 -8.80 -17.65
CA LEU A 36 -21.21 -9.59 -17.24
C LEU A 36 -21.22 -9.97 -15.74
N LEU A 37 -21.83 -9.15 -14.89
CA LEU A 37 -22.07 -9.49 -13.48
C LEU A 37 -23.11 -10.60 -13.36
N GLU A 38 -24.20 -10.54 -14.11
CA GLU A 38 -25.26 -11.57 -14.14
C GLU A 38 -24.74 -12.88 -14.72
N GLU A 39 -23.87 -12.82 -15.71
CA GLU A 39 -23.17 -13.98 -16.30
C GLU A 39 -22.06 -14.55 -15.40
N GLY A 40 -21.72 -13.87 -14.28
CA GLY A 40 -20.66 -14.28 -13.38
C GLY A 40 -19.24 -14.15 -13.93
N ARG A 41 -19.05 -13.46 -15.06
CA ARG A 41 -17.73 -13.25 -15.71
C ARG A 41 -16.87 -12.24 -14.99
N ILE A 42 -17.50 -11.32 -14.27
CA ILE A 42 -16.86 -10.33 -13.43
C ILE A 42 -17.53 -10.29 -12.07
N LYS A 43 -16.79 -9.84 -11.07
CA LYS A 43 -17.31 -9.62 -9.70
C LYS A 43 -17.11 -8.17 -9.28
N ARG A 44 -18.06 -7.65 -8.52
CA ARG A 44 -17.94 -6.30 -7.95
C ARG A 44 -17.07 -6.34 -6.69
N ILE A 45 -16.00 -5.55 -6.68
CA ILE A 45 -15.06 -5.43 -5.54
C ILE A 45 -15.23 -4.14 -4.74
N GLY A 46 -15.99 -3.19 -5.28
CA GLY A 46 -16.34 -1.93 -4.63
C GLY A 46 -17.24 -1.06 -5.51
N PRO A 47 -17.67 0.10 -5.02
CA PRO A 47 -18.46 1.03 -5.82
C PRO A 47 -17.71 1.49 -7.08
N GLY A 48 -18.19 1.07 -8.26
CA GLY A 48 -17.56 1.38 -9.54
C GLY A 48 -16.27 0.61 -9.86
N TYR A 49 -15.91 -0.41 -9.03
CA TYR A 49 -14.73 -1.26 -9.23
C TYR A 49 -15.12 -2.71 -9.40
N TYR A 50 -14.53 -3.35 -10.39
CA TYR A 50 -14.81 -4.73 -10.77
C TYR A 50 -13.50 -5.50 -10.97
N ALA A 51 -13.58 -6.82 -10.85
CA ALA A 51 -12.49 -7.73 -11.14
C ALA A 51 -12.98 -8.88 -12.02
N LEU A 52 -12.09 -9.48 -12.80
CA LEU A 52 -12.36 -10.72 -13.51
C LEU A 52 -12.59 -11.86 -12.50
N THR A 53 -13.62 -12.70 -12.70
CA THR A 53 -14.05 -13.69 -11.69
C THR A 53 -13.01 -14.78 -11.48
N ASP A 54 -12.47 -15.33 -12.56
CA ASP A 54 -11.57 -16.49 -12.53
C ASP A 54 -10.09 -16.12 -12.40
N GLU A 55 -9.80 -14.84 -12.21
CA GLU A 55 -8.44 -14.34 -12.14
C GLU A 55 -8.05 -13.91 -10.71
N PHE A 56 -6.77 -14.11 -10.40
CA PHE A 56 -6.20 -13.62 -9.17
C PHE A 56 -6.24 -12.08 -9.13
N VAL A 57 -6.60 -11.54 -7.98
CA VAL A 57 -6.63 -10.09 -7.73
C VAL A 57 -5.67 -9.76 -6.59
N ASP A 58 -4.65 -8.96 -6.91
CA ASP A 58 -3.74 -8.43 -5.91
C ASP A 58 -4.49 -7.48 -4.96
N ARG A 59 -4.63 -7.89 -3.69
CA ARG A 59 -5.31 -7.10 -2.65
C ARG A 59 -4.66 -5.75 -2.39
N TYR A 60 -3.35 -5.63 -2.59
CA TYR A 60 -2.64 -4.37 -2.41
C TYR A 60 -2.94 -3.42 -3.57
N PHE A 61 -2.93 -3.94 -4.78
CA PHE A 61 -3.34 -3.14 -5.95
C PHE A 61 -4.82 -2.73 -5.85
N GLU A 62 -5.71 -3.65 -5.47
CA GLU A 62 -7.13 -3.35 -5.23
C GLU A 62 -7.30 -2.20 -4.24
N LEU A 63 -6.64 -2.26 -3.08
CA LEU A 63 -6.74 -1.22 -2.06
C LEU A 63 -6.28 0.12 -2.61
N GLN A 64 -5.14 0.17 -3.27
CA GLN A 64 -4.61 1.44 -3.80
C GLN A 64 -5.44 2.01 -4.95
N GLN A 65 -6.04 1.18 -5.79
CA GLN A 65 -6.99 1.65 -6.82
C GLN A 65 -8.22 2.32 -6.19
N ARG A 66 -8.68 1.82 -5.05
CA ARG A 66 -9.83 2.38 -4.30
C ARG A 66 -9.43 3.55 -3.41
N CYS A 67 -8.18 3.61 -3.00
CA CYS A 67 -7.61 4.60 -2.09
C CYS A 67 -6.31 5.18 -2.68
N PRO A 68 -6.35 5.98 -3.76
CA PRO A 68 -5.14 6.44 -4.46
C PRO A 68 -4.23 7.33 -3.62
N ASN A 69 -4.76 7.90 -2.53
CA ASN A 69 -3.99 8.67 -1.55
C ASN A 69 -3.46 7.81 -0.39
N GLY A 70 -3.74 6.51 -0.37
CA GLY A 70 -3.19 5.60 0.61
C GLY A 70 -1.76 5.20 0.24
N ILE A 71 -0.82 5.43 1.14
CA ILE A 71 0.58 5.00 0.97
C ILE A 71 0.83 3.84 1.91
N TYR A 72 1.30 2.69 1.40
CA TYR A 72 1.64 1.56 2.26
C TYR A 72 2.71 1.96 3.26
N SER A 73 2.50 1.62 4.53
CA SER A 73 3.29 2.11 5.65
C SER A 73 3.48 1.03 6.73
N PHE A 74 4.24 1.34 7.75
CA PHE A 74 4.47 0.47 8.92
C PHE A 74 4.75 -0.99 8.54
N GLY A 75 4.00 -1.94 9.12
CA GLY A 75 4.22 -3.37 8.92
C GLY A 75 4.08 -3.81 7.46
N THR A 76 3.13 -3.24 6.70
CA THR A 76 2.98 -3.57 5.28
C THR A 76 4.17 -3.09 4.45
N ALA A 77 4.63 -1.86 4.67
CA ALA A 77 5.81 -1.36 3.98
C ALA A 77 7.08 -2.13 4.43
N ALA A 78 7.21 -2.42 5.72
CA ALA A 78 8.31 -3.24 6.24
C ALA A 78 8.37 -4.63 5.57
N TYR A 79 7.21 -5.27 5.38
CA TYR A 79 7.11 -6.53 4.64
C TYR A 79 7.53 -6.38 3.18
N PHE A 80 7.08 -5.34 2.48
CA PHE A 80 7.47 -5.09 1.09
C PHE A 80 8.98 -4.87 0.91
N TRP A 81 9.63 -4.32 1.93
CA TRP A 81 11.08 -4.11 1.94
C TRP A 81 11.87 -5.31 2.47
N GLY A 82 11.22 -6.41 2.84
CA GLY A 82 11.86 -7.58 3.43
C GLY A 82 12.47 -7.27 4.81
N LEU A 83 11.89 -6.32 5.53
CA LEU A 83 12.21 -6.06 6.94
C LEU A 83 11.36 -6.93 7.88
N LEU A 84 10.33 -7.57 7.35
CA LEU A 84 9.52 -8.61 7.98
C LEU A 84 9.37 -9.78 7.02
N ASP A 85 9.46 -11.00 7.52
CA ASP A 85 9.33 -12.22 6.72
C ASP A 85 7.87 -12.54 6.36
N ASN A 86 6.93 -12.13 7.22
CA ASN A 86 5.52 -12.38 7.04
C ASN A 86 4.72 -11.07 6.91
N PRO A 87 3.65 -11.08 6.09
CA PRO A 87 2.77 -9.93 6.00
C PRO A 87 2.07 -9.69 7.34
N PRO A 88 1.80 -8.43 7.71
CA PRO A 88 0.98 -8.13 8.87
C PRO A 88 -0.46 -8.62 8.65
N LYS A 89 -1.17 -8.88 9.76
CA LYS A 89 -2.58 -9.30 9.73
C LYS A 89 -3.46 -8.27 9.01
N GLU A 90 -3.26 -7.00 9.35
CA GLU A 90 -3.96 -5.87 8.76
C GLU A 90 -3.06 -5.19 7.72
N ILE A 91 -3.64 -4.80 6.59
CA ILE A 91 -2.92 -3.97 5.61
C ILE A 91 -2.84 -2.54 6.16
N GLU A 92 -1.64 -2.03 6.35
CA GLU A 92 -1.39 -0.71 6.93
C GLU A 92 -1.11 0.32 5.85
N CYS A 93 -1.90 1.41 5.85
CA CYS A 93 -1.74 2.55 4.95
C CYS A 93 -1.78 3.88 5.73
N THR A 94 -0.99 4.84 5.28
CA THR A 94 -1.03 6.21 5.79
C THR A 94 -1.70 7.14 4.78
N PHE A 95 -2.58 8.00 5.26
CA PHE A 95 -3.28 9.05 4.52
C PHE A 95 -2.90 10.43 5.04
N PRO A 96 -3.09 11.51 4.25
CA PRO A 96 -2.95 12.86 4.76
C PRO A 96 -4.02 13.12 5.85
N ARG A 97 -3.67 13.94 6.84
CA ARG A 97 -4.60 14.34 7.91
C ARG A 97 -5.87 14.97 7.30
N GLY A 98 -7.02 14.56 7.78
CA GLY A 98 -8.32 15.02 7.26
C GLY A 98 -8.91 14.15 6.15
N TYR A 99 -8.18 13.14 5.66
CA TYR A 99 -8.74 12.19 4.71
C TYR A 99 -9.88 11.37 5.36
N ASN A 100 -11.01 11.29 4.67
CA ASN A 100 -12.16 10.51 5.16
C ASN A 100 -12.13 9.08 4.62
N ALA A 101 -11.66 8.15 5.45
CA ALA A 101 -11.61 6.72 5.14
C ALA A 101 -12.90 5.94 5.53
N SER A 102 -13.88 6.57 6.16
CA SER A 102 -15.07 5.88 6.72
C SER A 102 -15.97 5.21 5.66
N ARG A 103 -15.88 5.65 4.41
CA ARG A 103 -16.66 5.10 3.29
C ARG A 103 -16.01 3.91 2.59
N LEU A 104 -14.85 3.48 3.05
CA LEU A 104 -14.11 2.36 2.47
C LEU A 104 -14.65 1.04 3.03
N ASN A 105 -15.55 0.41 2.31
CA ASN A 105 -15.97 -0.96 2.60
C ASN A 105 -15.01 -1.94 1.91
N LEU A 106 -14.04 -2.47 2.65
CA LEU A 106 -12.99 -3.36 2.17
C LEU A 106 -13.27 -4.81 2.59
N ARG A 107 -12.83 -5.77 1.77
CA ARG A 107 -13.01 -7.21 2.02
C ARG A 107 -11.90 -7.82 2.88
N PHE A 108 -10.92 -7.03 3.27
CA PHE A 108 -9.75 -7.44 4.05
C PHE A 108 -9.49 -6.45 5.19
N GLU A 109 -8.86 -6.94 6.23
CA GLU A 109 -8.55 -6.12 7.42
C GLU A 109 -7.51 -5.06 7.06
N THR A 110 -7.80 -3.82 7.45
CA THR A 110 -6.94 -2.65 7.18
C THR A 110 -6.81 -1.78 8.42
N LYS A 111 -5.63 -1.24 8.60
CA LYS A 111 -5.35 -0.25 9.62
C LYS A 111 -4.85 1.04 8.97
N PHE A 112 -5.59 2.12 9.17
CA PHE A 112 -5.27 3.42 8.60
C PHE A 112 -4.59 4.33 9.61
N HIS A 113 -3.52 4.93 9.15
CA HIS A 113 -2.78 5.96 9.86
C HIS A 113 -3.02 7.31 9.17
N PHE A 114 -2.93 8.40 9.93
CA PHE A 114 -3.12 9.75 9.40
C PHE A 114 -1.91 10.59 9.80
N SER A 115 -1.32 11.29 8.82
CA SER A 115 -0.09 12.04 9.00
C SER A 115 -0.25 13.49 8.53
N PRO A 116 0.40 14.48 9.19
CA PRO A 116 0.55 15.81 8.63
C PRO A 116 1.23 15.76 7.26
N GLU A 117 0.92 16.72 6.39
CA GLU A 117 1.40 16.74 4.99
C GLU A 117 2.92 16.64 4.87
N GLU A 118 3.65 17.33 5.76
CA GLU A 118 5.12 17.31 5.79
C GLU A 118 5.72 15.90 5.95
N TYR A 119 5.05 15.02 6.73
CA TYR A 119 5.49 13.64 6.94
C TYR A 119 4.81 12.68 5.95
N TYR A 120 3.60 13.02 5.50
CA TYR A 120 2.88 12.19 4.54
C TYR A 120 3.59 12.15 3.18
N SER A 121 4.03 13.30 2.68
CA SER A 121 4.70 13.40 1.37
C SER A 121 6.13 12.88 1.35
N MET A 122 6.73 12.63 2.53
CA MET A 122 8.12 12.19 2.66
C MET A 122 8.29 10.71 2.31
N GLY A 123 9.26 10.39 1.45
CA GLY A 123 9.69 9.01 1.21
C GLY A 123 8.72 8.15 0.42
N ILE A 124 7.78 8.73 -0.33
CA ILE A 124 6.86 8.00 -1.21
C ILE A 124 7.65 7.49 -2.42
N VAL A 125 7.57 6.20 -2.67
CA VAL A 125 8.15 5.55 -3.85
C VAL A 125 7.17 4.56 -4.46
N GLU A 126 7.37 4.21 -5.72
CA GLU A 126 6.68 3.09 -6.37
C GLU A 126 7.49 1.81 -6.18
N LYS A 127 6.82 0.72 -5.87
CA LYS A 127 7.42 -0.59 -5.67
C LYS A 127 6.43 -1.68 -6.05
N GLU A 128 6.94 -2.78 -6.58
CA GLU A 128 6.13 -3.97 -6.78
C GLU A 128 5.66 -4.55 -5.44
N SER A 129 4.36 -4.86 -5.39
CA SER A 129 3.78 -5.66 -4.30
C SER A 129 4.34 -7.09 -4.35
N PRO A 130 4.13 -7.91 -3.32
CA PRO A 130 4.48 -9.33 -3.36
C PRO A 130 3.80 -10.12 -4.49
N PHE A 131 2.82 -9.54 -5.17
CA PHE A 131 2.08 -10.14 -6.27
C PHE A 131 2.37 -9.49 -7.64
N GLY A 132 3.40 -8.61 -7.71
CA GLY A 132 3.90 -8.03 -8.95
C GLY A 132 3.22 -6.73 -9.41
N SER A 133 2.19 -6.24 -8.72
CA SER A 133 1.54 -4.97 -9.09
C SER A 133 2.31 -3.78 -8.51
N VAL A 134 2.51 -2.74 -9.31
CA VAL A 134 3.17 -1.50 -8.84
C VAL A 134 2.24 -0.71 -7.94
N VAL A 135 2.71 -0.38 -6.75
CA VAL A 135 1.97 0.34 -5.71
C VAL A 135 2.84 1.40 -5.04
N LYS A 136 2.21 2.42 -4.43
CA LYS A 136 2.89 3.45 -3.65
C LYS A 136 3.15 2.96 -2.23
N VAL A 137 4.39 3.07 -1.80
CA VAL A 137 4.85 2.64 -0.48
C VAL A 137 5.85 3.67 0.06
N TYR A 138 5.97 3.77 1.36
CA TYR A 138 7.08 4.52 1.95
C TYR A 138 8.40 3.76 1.77
N ASP A 139 9.48 4.48 1.49
CA ASP A 139 10.82 3.91 1.45
C ASP A 139 11.23 3.37 2.83
N LYS A 140 12.24 2.51 2.86
CA LYS A 140 12.65 1.79 4.08
C LYS A 140 13.16 2.73 5.19
N GLU A 141 13.76 3.86 4.83
CA GLU A 141 14.25 4.86 5.78
C GLU A 141 13.08 5.58 6.48
N LYS A 142 12.04 5.93 5.70
CA LYS A 142 10.80 6.48 6.23
C LYS A 142 10.09 5.50 7.15
N VAL A 143 10.03 4.22 6.74
CA VAL A 143 9.44 3.15 7.56
C VAL A 143 10.15 3.05 8.91
N VAL A 144 11.48 3.05 8.93
CA VAL A 144 12.27 3.01 10.18
C VAL A 144 11.98 4.24 11.06
N CYS A 145 11.93 5.43 10.48
CA CYS A 145 11.56 6.65 11.22
C CYS A 145 10.16 6.57 11.82
N ASP A 146 9.18 6.02 11.09
CA ASP A 146 7.83 5.83 11.61
C ASP A 146 7.81 4.85 12.78
N PHE A 147 8.53 3.73 12.69
CA PHE A 147 8.66 2.78 13.79
C PHE A 147 9.31 3.39 15.03
N ILE A 148 10.34 4.23 14.88
CA ILE A 148 10.99 4.92 16.00
C ILE A 148 10.02 5.93 16.62
N LYS A 149 9.45 6.83 15.83
CA LYS A 149 8.55 7.90 16.30
C LYS A 149 7.30 7.39 16.99
N TYR A 150 6.72 6.33 16.44
CA TYR A 150 5.45 5.77 16.92
C TYR A 150 5.61 4.43 17.63
N LYS A 151 6.77 4.19 18.27
CA LYS A 151 7.09 2.96 18.99
C LYS A 151 5.97 2.47 19.91
N SER A 152 5.33 3.37 20.65
CA SER A 152 4.25 3.04 21.58
C SER A 152 2.98 2.48 20.92
N ARG A 153 2.84 2.66 19.60
CA ARG A 153 1.71 2.16 18.81
C ARG A 153 2.02 0.87 18.08
N CYS A 154 3.28 0.41 18.14
CA CYS A 154 3.76 -0.78 17.45
C CYS A 154 3.84 -1.97 18.41
N ASN A 155 3.63 -3.17 17.88
CA ASN A 155 4.01 -4.39 18.62
C ASN A 155 5.53 -4.38 18.82
N ILE A 156 5.98 -4.55 20.06
CA ILE A 156 7.40 -4.44 20.41
C ILE A 156 8.30 -5.45 19.69
N ARG A 157 7.78 -6.66 19.42
CA ARG A 157 8.53 -7.69 18.66
C ARG A 157 8.69 -7.28 17.20
N VAL A 158 7.61 -6.83 16.56
CA VAL A 158 7.63 -6.32 15.18
C VAL A 158 8.58 -5.13 15.08
N TRP A 159 8.49 -4.19 16.01
CA TRP A 159 9.37 -3.05 16.12
C TRP A 159 10.84 -3.44 16.16
N GLY A 160 11.21 -4.34 17.06
CA GLY A 160 12.60 -4.83 17.20
C GLY A 160 13.08 -5.54 15.93
N THR A 161 12.25 -6.38 15.33
CA THR A 161 12.58 -7.10 14.09
C THR A 161 12.86 -6.13 12.94
N VAL A 162 12.00 -5.13 12.73
CA VAL A 162 12.17 -4.14 11.65
C VAL A 162 13.47 -3.37 11.80
N LEU A 163 13.79 -2.86 13.01
CA LEU A 163 15.02 -2.12 13.26
C LEU A 163 16.26 -3.00 13.08
N ASN A 164 16.29 -4.19 13.71
CA ASN A 164 17.41 -5.12 13.56
C ASN A 164 17.66 -5.48 12.09
N ASN A 165 16.61 -5.83 11.35
CA ASN A 165 16.74 -6.21 9.95
C ASN A 165 17.19 -5.04 9.09
N TYR A 166 16.71 -3.81 9.34
CA TYR A 166 17.18 -2.63 8.62
C TYR A 166 18.67 -2.36 8.86
N PHE A 167 19.12 -2.32 10.13
CA PHE A 167 20.51 -1.97 10.44
C PHE A 167 21.52 -3.03 9.96
N ARG A 168 21.11 -4.27 9.79
CA ARG A 168 21.95 -5.34 9.20
C ARG A 168 22.06 -5.26 7.67
N ARG A 169 21.23 -4.49 6.99
CA ARG A 169 21.24 -4.39 5.51
C ARG A 169 22.46 -3.64 5.02
N ARG A 170 22.98 -4.07 3.87
CA ARG A 170 24.06 -3.37 3.16
C ARG A 170 23.55 -2.21 2.34
N ASP A 171 22.29 -2.26 1.88
CA ASP A 171 21.63 -1.27 1.02
C ASP A 171 20.88 -0.17 1.81
N LYS A 172 21.17 0.00 3.12
CA LYS A 172 20.63 1.07 3.94
C LYS A 172 21.23 2.42 3.55
N ASP A 173 20.40 3.46 3.52
CA ASP A 173 20.83 4.84 3.28
C ASP A 173 20.80 5.63 4.60
N LEU A 174 21.93 5.60 5.31
CA LEU A 174 22.05 6.30 6.59
C LEU A 174 21.97 7.82 6.45
N LYS A 175 22.39 8.40 5.31
CA LYS A 175 22.28 9.84 5.07
C LYS A 175 20.81 10.25 4.97
N LYS A 176 20.03 9.49 4.22
CA LYS A 176 18.58 9.70 4.10
C LYS A 176 17.88 9.47 5.44
N LEU A 177 18.22 8.40 6.16
CA LEU A 177 17.66 8.11 7.47
C LEU A 177 17.87 9.25 8.46
N ILE A 178 19.11 9.78 8.57
CA ILE A 178 19.43 10.93 9.43
C ILE A 178 18.64 12.17 9.00
N LYS A 179 18.54 12.43 7.69
CA LYS A 179 17.74 13.55 7.17
C LYS A 179 16.27 13.45 7.63
N TYR A 180 15.67 12.27 7.49
CA TYR A 180 14.29 12.04 7.93
C TYR A 180 14.15 12.13 9.44
N ALA A 181 15.08 11.56 10.21
CA ALA A 181 15.07 11.61 11.66
C ALA A 181 15.12 13.07 12.18
N LYS A 182 15.93 13.94 11.55
CA LYS A 182 15.96 15.37 11.86
C LYS A 182 14.60 16.04 11.62
N SER A 183 13.99 15.80 10.44
CA SER A 183 12.66 16.35 10.12
C SER A 183 11.58 15.86 11.10
N TYR A 184 11.70 14.63 11.59
CA TYR A 184 10.80 14.03 12.57
C TYR A 184 11.04 14.46 14.02
N GLY A 185 12.19 15.11 14.31
CA GLY A 185 12.61 15.42 15.68
C GLY A 185 12.91 14.19 16.54
N ILE A 186 13.49 13.14 15.92
CA ILE A 186 13.81 11.87 16.58
C ILE A 186 15.29 11.49 16.46
N LEU A 187 16.16 12.46 16.17
CA LEU A 187 17.58 12.17 15.94
C LEU A 187 18.24 11.49 17.14
N ASP A 188 18.02 12.02 18.35
CA ASP A 188 18.59 11.47 19.58
C ASP A 188 18.11 10.02 19.83
N GLN A 189 16.84 9.75 19.52
CA GLN A 189 16.30 8.41 19.63
C GLN A 189 16.95 7.46 18.61
N LEU A 190 17.17 7.93 17.37
CA LEU A 190 17.86 7.16 16.36
C LEU A 190 19.29 6.83 16.78
N GLU A 191 20.06 7.80 17.28
CA GLU A 191 21.43 7.62 17.73
C GLU A 191 21.52 6.57 18.84
N MET A 192 20.64 6.66 19.85
CA MET A 192 20.55 5.64 20.90
C MET A 192 20.32 4.22 20.36
N TYR A 193 19.47 4.06 19.33
CA TYR A 193 19.23 2.73 18.74
C TYR A 193 20.41 2.25 17.89
N VAL A 194 21.10 3.14 17.20
CA VAL A 194 22.31 2.79 16.43
C VAL A 194 23.40 2.27 17.39
N GLU A 195 23.61 2.92 18.53
CA GLU A 195 24.56 2.47 19.55
C GLU A 195 24.22 1.10 20.16
N LEU A 196 22.94 0.83 20.37
CA LEU A 196 22.47 -0.44 20.94
C LEU A 196 22.53 -1.62 19.95
N LEU A 197 22.60 -1.37 18.64
CA LEU A 197 22.54 -2.39 17.59
C LEU A 197 23.90 -2.62 16.88
N GLN A 198 24.95 -1.93 17.29
CA GLN A 198 26.34 -2.18 16.90
C GLN A 198 26.99 -3.23 17.80
#